data_050cfb61fe0b72da01076e638ffdfc0f
#
_entry.id   050cfb61fe0b72da01076e638ffdfc0f
#
_cell.length_a   1.000
_cell.length_b   1.000
_cell.length_c   1.000
_cell.angle_alpha   90.00
_cell.angle_beta   90.00
_cell.angle_gamma   90.00
#
_symmetry.space_group_name_H-M   'P 1'
#
loop_
_entity.id
_entity.type
_entity.pdbx_description
1 polymer ?
#
loop_
_entity_poly.entity_id
_entity_poly.type
_entity_poly.pdbx_seq_one_letter_code
_entity_poly.pdbx_strand_id
1 'polypeptide(L)'
;MTELLDDLSTQPEESVWALVAMRYQGLEKLKRMFGEAAVGYRKSGGYECFSPTEQDTYEECISQRSVFNERMQVITGLPHTFTSADDQISSLGLGNTKHLLLNVAEGEVDTGKLMRTLLTEARRASIDVWGGLEVSAFEEDAAGVVVQTSLGWSFRTGSILLATNAFSRQLEPDLAVVPARNQVIITTPITNLRLKGCFHYHKGYVYFRQLGNQVLLGGARHLDLAGETTDSFDAHPEIRTFLHQFMKETILPYADGWTIERAWSGIIGRGDTKVPIVKTIGNRSVAAVRLGGMGVAIGSVVGAQAADLLADCW
;
A
#
# COMPACT_ATOMS: atom_id res chain seq x y z
N MET A 1 4.85 14.27 1.70
CA MET A 1 4.65 15.52 0.92
C MET A 1 5.25 15.41 -0.48
N THR A 2 6.43 14.84 -0.65
CA THR A 2 7.08 14.70 -1.97
C THR A 2 6.23 13.92 -2.98
N GLU A 3 5.55 12.85 -2.54
CA GLU A 3 4.61 12.11 -3.40
C GLU A 3 3.42 12.99 -3.85
N LEU A 4 2.90 13.85 -2.98
CA LEU A 4 1.81 14.77 -3.33
C LEU A 4 2.26 15.84 -4.33
N LEU A 5 3.46 16.39 -4.18
CA LEU A 5 4.03 17.33 -5.13
C LEU A 5 4.20 16.70 -6.51
N ASP A 6 4.73 15.48 -6.56
CA ASP A 6 4.90 14.71 -7.80
C ASP A 6 3.55 14.42 -8.47
N ASP A 7 2.54 14.00 -7.70
CA ASP A 7 1.19 13.74 -8.21
C ASP A 7 0.52 15.01 -8.75
N LEU A 8 0.61 16.12 -8.01
CA LEU A 8 0.04 17.42 -8.43
C LEU A 8 0.73 18.00 -9.66
N SER A 9 1.98 17.63 -9.94
CA SER A 9 2.68 18.05 -11.16
C SER A 9 2.25 17.28 -12.42
N THR A 10 1.64 16.10 -12.25
CA THR A 10 1.35 15.17 -13.35
C THR A 10 -0.14 14.83 -13.50
N GLN A 11 -0.95 15.08 -12.47
CA GLN A 11 -2.37 14.73 -12.42
C GLN A 11 -3.24 15.94 -12.09
N PRO A 12 -4.52 15.95 -12.48
CA PRO A 12 -5.47 16.99 -12.08
C PRO A 12 -5.56 17.08 -10.54
N GLU A 13 -5.48 18.30 -10.01
CA GLU A 13 -5.49 18.58 -8.57
C GLU A 13 -6.68 17.91 -7.85
N GLU A 14 -7.87 18.00 -8.44
CA GLU A 14 -9.09 17.40 -7.88
C GLU A 14 -8.94 15.88 -7.71
N SER A 15 -8.36 15.20 -8.69
CA SER A 15 -8.13 13.74 -8.64
C SER A 15 -7.14 13.36 -7.54
N VAL A 16 -6.09 14.15 -7.36
CA VAL A 16 -5.09 13.92 -6.30
C VAL A 16 -5.73 14.04 -4.93
N TRP A 17 -6.45 15.13 -4.66
CA TRP A 17 -7.09 15.34 -3.36
C TRP A 17 -8.26 14.38 -3.10
N ALA A 18 -9.01 13.99 -4.13
CA ALA A 18 -10.01 12.93 -4.01
C ALA A 18 -9.40 11.59 -3.59
N LEU A 19 -8.23 11.24 -4.13
CA LEU A 19 -7.50 10.03 -3.74
C LEU A 19 -6.96 10.12 -2.30
N VAL A 20 -6.45 11.26 -1.88
CA VAL A 20 -6.04 11.50 -0.49
C VAL A 20 -7.22 11.33 0.47
N ALA A 21 -8.37 11.92 0.12
CA ALA A 21 -9.61 11.78 0.91
C ALA A 21 -10.06 10.31 0.97
N MET A 22 -10.00 9.57 -0.14
CA MET A 22 -10.34 8.14 -0.19
C MET A 22 -9.43 7.33 0.72
N ARG A 23 -8.11 7.59 0.76
CA ARG A 23 -7.15 6.93 1.65
C ARG A 23 -7.51 7.14 3.12
N TYR A 24 -7.80 8.38 3.50
CA TYR A 24 -8.18 8.71 4.88
C TYR A 24 -9.55 8.09 5.25
N GLN A 25 -10.56 8.25 4.41
CA GLN A 25 -11.90 7.70 4.62
C GLN A 25 -11.89 6.18 4.71
N GLY A 26 -11.08 5.51 3.89
CA GLY A 26 -10.96 4.06 3.91
C GLY A 26 -10.34 3.54 5.20
N LEU A 27 -9.30 4.22 5.70
CA LEU A 27 -8.72 3.91 7.00
C LEU A 27 -9.73 4.11 8.14
N GLU A 28 -10.44 5.23 8.16
CA GLU A 28 -11.46 5.52 9.17
C GLU A 28 -12.65 4.54 9.09
N LYS A 29 -13.04 4.13 7.88
CA LYS A 29 -14.05 3.08 7.67
C LYS A 29 -13.59 1.74 8.26
N LEU A 30 -12.35 1.34 7.98
CA LEU A 30 -11.76 0.11 8.51
C LEU A 30 -11.77 0.09 10.05
N LYS A 31 -11.34 1.20 10.68
CA LYS A 31 -11.33 1.37 12.14
C LYS A 31 -12.73 1.31 12.74
N ARG A 32 -13.72 1.94 12.09
CA ARG A 32 -15.12 1.91 12.55
C ARG A 32 -15.76 0.54 12.43
N MET A 33 -15.45 -0.20 11.34
CA MET A 33 -16.04 -1.52 11.09
C MET A 33 -15.53 -2.58 12.08
N PHE A 34 -14.24 -2.56 12.39
CA PHE A 34 -13.60 -3.67 13.10
C PHE A 34 -12.99 -3.27 14.46
N GLY A 35 -12.81 -1.98 14.71
CA GLY A 35 -12.08 -1.47 15.85
C GLY A 35 -10.56 -1.49 15.68
N GLU A 36 -9.88 -0.52 16.25
CA GLU A 36 -8.42 -0.33 16.13
C GLU A 36 -7.62 -1.55 16.62
N ALA A 37 -8.04 -2.14 17.73
CA ALA A 37 -7.38 -3.31 18.32
C ALA A 37 -7.45 -4.55 17.43
N ALA A 38 -8.58 -4.78 16.76
CA ALA A 38 -8.79 -5.95 15.91
C ALA A 38 -7.94 -5.89 14.63
N VAL A 39 -7.70 -4.71 14.08
CA VAL A 39 -6.82 -4.51 12.93
C VAL A 39 -5.38 -4.17 13.32
N GLY A 40 -5.10 -4.08 14.62
CA GLY A 40 -3.79 -3.73 15.14
C GLY A 40 -3.33 -2.34 14.72
N TYR A 41 -4.28 -1.38 14.61
CA TYR A 41 -3.95 0.00 14.27
C TYR A 41 -3.20 0.69 15.41
N ARG A 42 -2.17 1.44 15.05
CA ARG A 42 -1.45 2.35 15.94
C ARG A 42 -1.29 3.69 15.26
N LYS A 43 -1.66 4.77 15.94
CA LYS A 43 -1.47 6.14 15.46
C LYS A 43 -0.02 6.54 15.69
N SER A 44 0.88 6.04 14.84
CA SER A 44 2.33 6.30 14.93
C SER A 44 2.78 7.52 14.13
N GLY A 45 1.92 8.08 13.29
CA GLY A 45 2.31 9.00 12.22
C GLY A 45 3.07 8.31 11.11
N GLY A 46 3.28 9.04 10.02
CA GLY A 46 4.14 8.66 8.90
C GLY A 46 5.24 9.69 8.73
N TYR A 47 6.48 9.26 8.74
CA TYR A 47 7.63 10.14 8.57
C TYR A 47 8.15 10.11 7.14
N GLU A 48 8.48 11.25 6.60
CA GLU A 48 9.18 11.38 5.33
C GLU A 48 10.60 11.87 5.59
N CYS A 49 11.59 11.06 5.20
CA CYS A 49 13.00 11.31 5.42
C CYS A 49 13.63 12.00 4.22
N PHE A 50 14.49 12.97 4.47
CA PHE A 50 15.30 13.66 3.47
C PHE A 50 16.77 13.53 3.78
N SER A 51 17.53 13.04 2.82
CA SER A 51 19.00 12.99 2.90
C SER A 51 19.61 14.38 2.77
N PRO A 52 20.91 14.56 3.07
CA PRO A 52 21.60 15.81 2.82
C PRO A 52 21.57 16.30 1.37
N THR A 53 21.40 15.40 0.41
CA THR A 53 21.33 15.72 -1.04
C THR A 53 19.93 16.13 -1.50
N GLU A 54 18.90 16.01 -0.65
CA GLU A 54 17.51 16.34 -0.97
C GLU A 54 17.07 17.67 -0.34
N GLN A 55 17.99 18.58 -0.10
CA GLN A 55 17.71 19.90 0.50
C GLN A 55 16.67 20.69 -0.28
N ASP A 56 16.82 20.78 -1.62
CA ASP A 56 15.92 21.53 -2.48
C ASP A 56 14.50 20.95 -2.44
N THR A 57 14.38 19.62 -2.46
CA THR A 57 13.10 18.92 -2.34
C THR A 57 12.42 19.16 -0.98
N TYR A 58 13.21 19.19 0.08
CA TYR A 58 12.70 19.53 1.42
C TYR A 58 12.18 20.98 1.47
N GLU A 59 12.94 21.93 0.93
CA GLU A 59 12.55 23.35 0.88
C GLU A 59 11.26 23.55 0.07
N GLU A 60 11.11 22.85 -1.03
CA GLU A 60 9.87 22.83 -1.81
C GLU A 60 8.68 22.31 -0.94
N CYS A 61 8.85 21.18 -0.25
CA CYS A 61 7.85 20.69 0.69
C CYS A 61 7.49 21.72 1.76
N ILE A 62 8.48 22.38 2.36
CA ILE A 62 8.25 23.40 3.39
C ILE A 62 7.49 24.59 2.83
N SER A 63 7.79 25.02 1.61
CA SER A 63 7.08 26.15 0.95
C SER A 63 5.59 25.86 0.76
N GLN A 64 5.22 24.60 0.48
CA GLN A 64 3.84 24.16 0.25
C GLN A 64 3.11 23.68 1.52
N ARG A 65 3.81 23.58 2.64
CA ARG A 65 3.28 22.97 3.87
C ARG A 65 2.00 23.63 4.39
N SER A 66 1.90 24.96 4.33
CA SER A 66 0.70 25.66 4.78
C SER A 66 -0.51 25.30 3.92
N VAL A 67 -0.38 25.38 2.61
CA VAL A 67 -1.43 25.05 1.65
C VAL A 67 -1.88 23.59 1.81
N PHE A 68 -0.92 22.66 1.97
CA PHE A 68 -1.24 21.24 2.16
C PHE A 68 -1.93 21.00 3.50
N ASN A 69 -1.54 21.68 4.57
CA ASN A 69 -2.22 21.59 5.86
C ASN A 69 -3.67 22.10 5.78
N GLU A 70 -3.93 23.18 5.06
CA GLU A 70 -5.30 23.69 4.84
C GLU A 70 -6.16 22.64 4.09
N ARG A 71 -5.64 22.05 3.03
CA ARG A 71 -6.32 20.97 2.29
C ARG A 71 -6.55 19.73 3.16
N MET A 72 -5.54 19.33 3.91
CA MET A 72 -5.64 18.18 4.82
C MET A 72 -6.62 18.44 5.97
N GLN A 73 -6.73 19.67 6.45
CA GLN A 73 -7.72 20.02 7.47
C GLN A 73 -9.15 19.78 7.01
N VAL A 74 -9.46 20.09 5.75
CA VAL A 74 -10.78 19.79 5.17
C VAL A 74 -11.05 18.27 5.15
N ILE A 75 -10.03 17.47 4.87
CA ILE A 75 -10.16 16.01 4.74
C ILE A 75 -10.17 15.32 6.12
N THR A 76 -9.28 15.71 7.01
CA THR A 76 -8.98 15.00 8.27
C THR A 76 -9.54 15.67 9.52
N GLY A 77 -9.89 16.96 9.44
CA GLY A 77 -10.22 17.79 10.60
C GLY A 77 -8.99 18.25 11.40
N LEU A 78 -7.77 17.86 11.03
CA LEU A 78 -6.53 18.18 11.75
C LEU A 78 -5.90 19.47 11.21
N PRO A 79 -5.64 20.49 12.03
CA PRO A 79 -5.13 21.79 11.55
C PRO A 79 -3.66 21.73 11.11
N HIS A 80 -2.88 20.77 11.61
CA HIS A 80 -1.45 20.63 11.35
C HIS A 80 -1.12 19.19 11.06
N THR A 81 -1.46 18.73 9.85
CA THR A 81 -1.18 17.36 9.43
C THR A 81 0.30 17.14 9.17
N PHE A 82 0.96 18.10 8.50
CA PHE A 82 2.39 18.04 8.21
C PHE A 82 3.18 18.97 9.12
N THR A 83 4.11 18.42 9.87
CA THR A 83 4.98 19.15 10.81
C THR A 83 6.44 18.73 10.64
N SER A 84 7.39 19.62 10.98
CA SER A 84 8.81 19.22 11.09
C SER A 84 8.99 18.32 12.31
N ALA A 85 9.87 17.33 12.17
CA ALA A 85 10.26 16.40 13.22
C ALA A 85 11.79 16.22 13.27
N ASP A 86 12.56 17.21 12.82
CA ASP A 86 14.03 17.17 12.75
C ASP A 86 14.66 16.87 14.12
N ASP A 87 14.04 17.34 15.20
CA ASP A 87 14.46 17.10 16.57
C ASP A 87 14.39 15.61 16.98
N GLN A 88 13.65 14.78 16.25
CA GLN A 88 13.49 13.36 16.50
C GLN A 88 14.53 12.48 15.81
N ILE A 89 15.26 12.99 14.81
CA ILE A 89 16.22 12.23 13.99
C ILE A 89 17.22 11.48 14.89
N SER A 90 17.82 12.18 15.84
CA SER A 90 18.82 11.57 16.76
C SER A 90 18.22 10.51 17.67
N SER A 91 17.02 10.74 18.21
CA SER A 91 16.36 9.82 19.12
C SER A 91 15.85 8.56 18.38
N LEU A 92 15.45 8.68 17.12
CA LEU A 92 15.09 7.58 16.24
C LEU A 92 16.28 6.79 15.74
N GLY A 93 17.50 7.34 15.86
CA GLY A 93 18.75 6.70 15.47
C GLY A 93 18.99 6.71 13.96
N LEU A 94 18.34 7.59 13.22
CA LEU A 94 18.48 7.67 11.76
C LEU A 94 19.84 8.26 11.38
N GLY A 95 20.55 7.55 10.48
CA GLY A 95 21.72 8.06 9.78
C GLY A 95 21.36 8.67 8.44
N ASN A 96 22.29 9.36 7.80
CA ASN A 96 22.15 9.95 6.46
C ASN A 96 20.80 10.69 6.23
N THR A 97 20.21 11.20 7.31
CA THR A 97 18.93 11.93 7.31
C THR A 97 19.17 13.33 7.82
N LYS A 98 18.88 14.34 7.01
CA LYS A 98 19.06 15.76 7.36
C LYS A 98 17.78 16.38 7.87
N HIS A 99 16.64 16.03 7.26
CA HIS A 99 15.33 16.55 7.64
C HIS A 99 14.31 15.43 7.75
N LEU A 100 13.27 15.66 8.56
CA LEU A 100 12.19 14.74 8.81
C LEU A 100 10.86 15.50 8.86
N LEU A 101 9.92 15.14 8.01
CA LEU A 101 8.55 15.62 8.06
C LEU A 101 7.63 14.53 8.61
N LEU A 102 6.78 14.90 9.56
CA LEU A 102 5.78 14.01 10.15
C LEU A 102 4.40 14.33 9.58
N ASN A 103 3.70 13.30 9.11
CA ASN A 103 2.27 13.32 8.83
C ASN A 103 1.52 12.68 10.01
N VAL A 104 0.84 13.49 10.81
CA VAL A 104 0.14 13.01 12.02
C VAL A 104 -1.21 12.31 11.73
N ALA A 105 -1.70 12.37 10.49
CA ALA A 105 -2.90 11.67 10.06
C ALA A 105 -2.64 10.20 9.69
N GLU A 106 -1.38 9.82 9.54
CA GLU A 106 -0.97 8.45 9.23
C GLU A 106 -0.82 7.59 10.48
N GLY A 107 -0.73 6.30 10.24
CA GLY A 107 -0.51 5.28 11.26
C GLY A 107 -0.15 3.96 10.60
N GLU A 108 -0.07 2.93 11.41
CA GLU A 108 0.25 1.58 10.95
C GLU A 108 -0.81 0.57 11.37
N VAL A 109 -0.96 -0.48 10.58
CA VAL A 109 -1.81 -1.63 10.90
C VAL A 109 -0.97 -2.91 10.96
N ASP A 110 -1.42 -3.88 11.73
CA ASP A 110 -0.92 -5.24 11.66
C ASP A 110 -1.69 -5.99 10.56
N THR A 111 -1.06 -6.19 9.42
CA THR A 111 -1.70 -6.84 8.26
C THR A 111 -2.13 -8.28 8.55
N GLY A 112 -1.44 -8.99 9.43
CA GLY A 112 -1.82 -10.32 9.86
C GLY A 112 -3.09 -10.31 10.72
N LYS A 113 -3.22 -9.35 11.65
CA LYS A 113 -4.46 -9.14 12.42
C LYS A 113 -5.60 -8.72 11.52
N LEU A 114 -5.36 -7.78 10.62
CA LEU A 114 -6.35 -7.33 9.63
C LEU A 114 -6.90 -8.50 8.83
N MET A 115 -6.05 -9.33 8.24
CA MET A 115 -6.48 -10.50 7.46
C MET A 115 -7.25 -11.51 8.29
N ARG A 116 -6.82 -11.81 9.52
CA ARG A 116 -7.57 -12.69 10.43
C ARG A 116 -8.95 -12.12 10.75
N THR A 117 -9.04 -10.82 10.99
CA THR A 117 -10.31 -10.13 11.27
C THR A 117 -11.24 -10.23 10.06
N LEU A 118 -10.76 -9.90 8.85
CA LEU A 118 -11.55 -9.99 7.63
C LEU A 118 -12.05 -11.41 7.37
N LEU A 119 -11.21 -12.43 7.51
CA LEU A 119 -11.60 -13.83 7.34
C LEU A 119 -12.62 -14.28 8.40
N THR A 120 -12.52 -13.78 9.62
CA THR A 120 -13.48 -14.07 10.69
C THR A 120 -14.84 -13.45 10.37
N GLU A 121 -14.87 -12.20 9.92
CA GLU A 121 -16.10 -11.51 9.57
C GLU A 121 -16.75 -12.12 8.30
N ALA A 122 -15.95 -12.51 7.30
CA ALA A 122 -16.46 -13.23 6.14
C ALA A 122 -17.19 -14.53 6.55
N ARG A 123 -16.58 -15.33 7.43
CA ARG A 123 -17.23 -16.54 7.98
C ARG A 123 -18.49 -16.24 8.76
N ARG A 124 -18.50 -15.19 9.59
CA ARG A 124 -19.71 -14.74 10.32
C ARG A 124 -20.84 -14.33 9.37
N ALA A 125 -20.49 -13.76 8.24
CA ALA A 125 -21.43 -13.42 7.17
C ALA A 125 -21.81 -14.61 6.28
N SER A 126 -21.43 -15.84 6.64
CA SER A 126 -21.67 -17.07 5.86
C SER A 126 -21.06 -17.01 4.45
N ILE A 127 -19.93 -16.32 4.31
CA ILE A 127 -19.15 -16.26 3.07
C ILE A 127 -18.13 -17.40 3.09
N ASP A 128 -18.20 -18.30 2.12
CA ASP A 128 -17.20 -19.34 1.93
C ASP A 128 -15.91 -18.74 1.35
N VAL A 129 -14.77 -19.05 1.97
CA VAL A 129 -13.46 -18.63 1.50
C VAL A 129 -12.63 -19.88 1.14
N TRP A 130 -12.37 -20.06 -0.13
CA TRP A 130 -11.60 -21.18 -0.65
C TRP A 130 -10.17 -20.74 -0.97
N GLY A 131 -9.21 -21.43 -0.39
CA GLY A 131 -7.79 -21.24 -0.69
C GLY A 131 -7.25 -22.36 -1.58
N GLY A 132 -6.15 -22.09 -2.31
CA GLY A 132 -5.52 -23.07 -3.19
C GLY A 132 -6.33 -23.39 -4.45
N LEU A 133 -7.30 -22.54 -4.80
CA LEU A 133 -8.12 -22.67 -5.98
C LEU A 133 -7.89 -21.46 -6.90
N GLU A 134 -7.16 -21.67 -7.96
CA GLU A 134 -6.89 -20.64 -8.96
C GLU A 134 -8.02 -20.63 -10.02
N VAL A 135 -8.61 -19.47 -10.25
CA VAL A 135 -9.54 -19.25 -11.36
C VAL A 135 -8.73 -18.96 -12.61
N SER A 136 -8.92 -19.81 -13.63
CA SER A 136 -8.17 -19.73 -14.90
C SER A 136 -8.93 -19.00 -16.01
N ALA A 137 -10.28 -19.00 -15.95
CA ALA A 137 -11.14 -18.29 -16.89
C ALA A 137 -12.55 -18.12 -16.32
N PHE A 138 -13.31 -17.22 -16.91
CA PHE A 138 -14.77 -17.12 -16.69
C PHE A 138 -15.46 -16.72 -17.99
N GLU A 139 -16.72 -17.10 -18.14
CA GLU A 139 -17.56 -16.78 -19.29
C GLU A 139 -18.98 -16.45 -18.81
N GLU A 140 -19.55 -15.39 -19.37
CA GLU A 140 -20.95 -15.01 -19.11
C GLU A 140 -21.88 -15.62 -20.13
N ASP A 141 -23.03 -16.08 -19.67
CA ASP A 141 -24.15 -16.48 -20.53
C ASP A 141 -25.50 -15.96 -19.97
N ALA A 142 -26.60 -16.30 -20.62
CA ALA A 142 -27.94 -15.88 -20.19
C ALA A 142 -28.32 -16.38 -18.78
N ALA A 143 -27.72 -17.49 -18.31
CA ALA A 143 -28.03 -18.12 -17.02
C ALA A 143 -27.08 -17.70 -15.88
N GLY A 144 -26.00 -16.96 -16.17
CA GLY A 144 -25.02 -16.51 -15.16
C GLY A 144 -23.61 -16.48 -15.66
N VAL A 145 -22.67 -16.76 -14.78
CA VAL A 145 -21.24 -16.80 -15.07
C VAL A 145 -20.71 -18.20 -14.79
N VAL A 146 -20.06 -18.80 -15.76
CA VAL A 146 -19.32 -20.07 -15.60
C VAL A 146 -17.87 -19.74 -15.22
N VAL A 147 -17.42 -20.19 -14.08
CA VAL A 147 -16.05 -19.99 -13.58
C VAL A 147 -15.29 -21.30 -13.73
N GLN A 148 -14.11 -21.24 -14.35
CA GLN A 148 -13.21 -22.37 -14.57
C GLN A 148 -11.99 -22.25 -13.67
N THR A 149 -11.48 -23.38 -13.20
CA THR A 149 -10.32 -23.42 -12.30
C THR A 149 -9.17 -24.22 -12.88
N SER A 150 -7.95 -23.95 -12.44
CA SER A 150 -6.74 -24.69 -12.83
C SER A 150 -6.77 -26.18 -12.46
N LEU A 151 -7.66 -26.58 -11.53
CA LEU A 151 -7.87 -27.98 -11.15
C LEU A 151 -8.86 -28.72 -12.08
N GLY A 152 -9.34 -28.07 -13.13
CA GLY A 152 -10.32 -28.65 -14.07
C GLY A 152 -11.76 -28.64 -13.55
N TRP A 153 -12.04 -28.01 -12.43
CA TRP A 153 -13.41 -27.82 -11.94
C TRP A 153 -14.04 -26.58 -12.59
N SER A 154 -15.33 -26.65 -12.79
CA SER A 154 -16.13 -25.48 -13.14
C SER A 154 -17.35 -25.40 -12.24
N PHE A 155 -17.78 -24.18 -11.95
CA PHE A 155 -19.03 -23.92 -11.23
C PHE A 155 -19.74 -22.70 -11.82
N ARG A 156 -21.02 -22.56 -11.54
CA ARG A 156 -21.82 -21.43 -12.01
C ARG A 156 -22.20 -20.52 -10.85
N THR A 157 -22.14 -19.22 -11.10
CA THR A 157 -22.59 -18.18 -10.19
C THR A 157 -23.48 -17.17 -10.90
N GLY A 158 -24.23 -16.35 -10.16
CA GLY A 158 -25.06 -15.28 -10.74
C GLY A 158 -24.23 -14.15 -11.30
N SER A 159 -23.13 -13.77 -10.62
CA SER A 159 -22.23 -12.70 -11.02
C SER A 159 -20.82 -12.95 -10.48
N ILE A 160 -19.83 -12.20 -10.94
CA ILE A 160 -18.44 -12.30 -10.51
C ILE A 160 -17.82 -10.91 -10.25
N LEU A 161 -17.02 -10.81 -9.18
CA LEU A 161 -16.16 -9.66 -8.89
C LEU A 161 -14.69 -10.07 -9.04
N LEU A 162 -13.98 -9.44 -9.97
CA LEU A 162 -12.53 -9.57 -10.10
C LEU A 162 -11.85 -8.62 -9.11
N ALA A 163 -11.25 -9.17 -8.07
CA ALA A 163 -10.46 -8.44 -7.07
C ALA A 163 -8.98 -8.89 -7.07
N THR A 164 -8.50 -9.40 -8.20
CA THR A 164 -7.18 -10.03 -8.38
C THR A 164 -6.04 -9.03 -8.57
N ASN A 165 -6.32 -7.74 -8.48
CA ASN A 165 -5.36 -6.63 -8.49
C ASN A 165 -4.30 -6.77 -9.61
N ALA A 166 -3.03 -7.05 -9.28
CA ALA A 166 -1.93 -7.16 -10.23
C ALA A 166 -2.11 -8.27 -11.28
N PHE A 167 -2.85 -9.32 -10.94
CA PHE A 167 -3.08 -10.50 -11.79
C PHE A 167 -4.36 -10.41 -12.63
N SER A 168 -5.08 -9.29 -12.57
CA SER A 168 -6.37 -9.13 -13.22
C SER A 168 -6.35 -9.33 -14.74
N ARG A 169 -5.25 -8.98 -15.40
CA ARG A 169 -5.11 -9.15 -16.86
C ARG A 169 -5.00 -10.60 -17.30
N GLN A 170 -4.75 -11.53 -16.41
CA GLN A 170 -4.81 -12.96 -16.71
C GLN A 170 -6.24 -13.42 -16.97
N LEU A 171 -7.23 -12.74 -16.39
CA LEU A 171 -8.67 -13.02 -16.56
C LEU A 171 -9.37 -12.02 -17.48
N GLU A 172 -8.93 -10.77 -17.48
CA GLU A 172 -9.49 -9.67 -18.27
C GLU A 172 -8.34 -8.83 -18.85
N PRO A 173 -7.85 -9.16 -20.07
CA PRO A 173 -6.66 -8.55 -20.67
C PRO A 173 -6.76 -7.05 -20.92
N ASP A 174 -7.98 -6.50 -21.09
CA ASP A 174 -8.24 -5.09 -21.40
C ASP A 174 -8.21 -4.17 -20.16
N LEU A 175 -8.00 -4.73 -18.97
CA LEU A 175 -7.83 -3.92 -17.77
C LEU A 175 -6.46 -3.19 -17.80
N ALA A 176 -6.51 -1.86 -17.61
CA ALA A 176 -5.32 -1.02 -17.56
C ALA A 176 -4.54 -1.21 -16.24
N VAL A 177 -4.04 -2.43 -16.03
CA VAL A 177 -3.26 -2.83 -14.85
C VAL A 177 -1.91 -3.36 -15.30
N VAL A 178 -0.85 -2.83 -14.71
CA VAL A 178 0.53 -3.27 -14.93
C VAL A 178 1.07 -3.86 -13.63
N PRO A 179 1.53 -5.11 -13.59
CA PRO A 179 2.15 -5.68 -12.42
C PRO A 179 3.48 -4.98 -12.12
N ALA A 180 3.75 -4.73 -10.85
CA ALA A 180 5.03 -4.19 -10.42
C ALA A 180 5.47 -4.87 -9.12
N ARG A 181 6.68 -5.39 -9.16
CA ARG A 181 7.29 -6.09 -8.03
C ARG A 181 7.93 -5.09 -7.06
N ASN A 182 7.82 -5.39 -5.78
CA ASN A 182 8.55 -4.74 -4.70
C ASN A 182 9.30 -5.78 -3.89
N GLN A 183 10.57 -5.52 -3.62
CA GLN A 183 11.39 -6.35 -2.72
C GLN A 183 11.18 -5.91 -1.28
N VAL A 184 11.18 -6.86 -0.35
CA VAL A 184 11.04 -6.61 1.09
C VAL A 184 12.02 -7.47 1.86
N ILE A 185 12.64 -6.89 2.88
CA ILE A 185 13.52 -7.57 3.83
C ILE A 185 13.05 -7.28 5.27
N ILE A 186 13.30 -8.21 6.17
CA ILE A 186 13.11 -8.02 7.62
C ILE A 186 14.35 -8.49 8.36
N THR A 187 14.75 -7.72 9.37
CA THR A 187 15.93 -8.04 10.19
C THR A 187 15.62 -9.12 11.23
N THR A 188 16.66 -9.77 11.75
CA THR A 188 16.61 -10.43 13.06
C THR A 188 16.27 -9.40 14.16
N PRO A 189 15.83 -9.83 15.35
CA PRO A 189 15.58 -8.95 16.48
C PRO A 189 16.79 -8.05 16.83
N ILE A 190 16.53 -6.77 17.06
CA ILE A 190 17.54 -5.76 17.35
C ILE A 190 17.42 -5.33 18.82
N THR A 191 18.51 -5.45 19.56
CA THR A 191 18.57 -4.98 20.91
C THR A 191 18.58 -3.44 20.95
N ASN A 192 17.71 -2.86 21.78
CA ASN A 192 17.58 -1.40 21.93
C ASN A 192 17.21 -0.69 20.62
N LEU A 193 16.33 -1.27 19.81
CA LEU A 193 15.79 -0.64 18.61
C LEU A 193 15.19 0.73 18.94
N ARG A 194 15.73 1.79 18.31
CA ARG A 194 15.29 3.18 18.51
C ARG A 194 14.15 3.58 17.58
N LEU A 195 14.07 2.95 16.42
CA LEU A 195 13.08 3.25 15.38
C LEU A 195 11.65 3.05 15.91
N LYS A 196 10.77 4.04 15.67
CA LYS A 196 9.35 3.98 16.02
C LYS A 196 8.52 4.62 14.92
N GLY A 197 7.47 3.93 14.44
CA GLY A 197 6.56 4.42 13.41
C GLY A 197 6.90 3.93 12.01
N CYS A 198 6.28 4.57 11.03
CA CYS A 198 6.41 4.27 9.61
C CYS A 198 7.17 5.39 8.91
N PHE A 199 7.99 5.04 7.94
CA PHE A 199 8.90 5.97 7.26
C PHE A 199 8.82 5.78 5.76
N HIS A 200 8.90 6.90 5.06
CA HIS A 200 9.05 6.98 3.61
C HIS A 200 10.35 7.71 3.28
N TYR A 201 10.98 7.30 2.21
CA TYR A 201 12.16 7.93 1.66
C TYR A 201 12.05 7.96 0.13
N HIS A 202 12.61 8.98 -0.50
CA HIS A 202 12.67 9.10 -1.95
C HIS A 202 11.29 8.96 -2.62
N LYS A 203 10.37 9.90 -2.36
CA LYS A 203 8.98 9.91 -2.90
C LYS A 203 8.20 8.62 -2.61
N GLY A 204 8.47 7.93 -1.50
CA GLY A 204 7.81 6.69 -1.14
C GLY A 204 8.31 5.45 -1.88
N TYR A 205 9.36 5.55 -2.70
CA TYR A 205 9.97 4.39 -3.34
C TYR A 205 10.67 3.45 -2.35
N VAL A 206 11.12 3.98 -1.21
CA VAL A 206 11.66 3.19 -0.10
C VAL A 206 10.78 3.43 1.11
N TYR A 207 10.39 2.37 1.79
CA TYR A 207 9.54 2.44 2.97
C TYR A 207 10.02 1.48 4.04
N PHE A 208 9.96 1.89 5.29
CA PHE A 208 10.37 1.06 6.41
C PHE A 208 9.56 1.35 7.67
N ARG A 209 9.55 0.39 8.57
CA ARG A 209 8.86 0.50 9.85
C ARG A 209 9.43 -0.43 10.90
N GLN A 210 9.16 -0.11 12.14
CA GLN A 210 9.33 -1.03 13.26
C GLN A 210 8.26 -2.14 13.21
N LEU A 211 8.67 -3.38 13.47
CA LEU A 211 7.79 -4.52 13.70
C LEU A 211 8.25 -5.28 14.95
N GLY A 212 7.68 -4.94 16.12
CA GLY A 212 8.22 -5.41 17.39
C GLY A 212 9.62 -4.84 17.64
N ASN A 213 10.62 -5.72 17.74
CA ASN A 213 12.04 -5.38 17.84
C ASN A 213 12.82 -5.63 16.53
N GLN A 214 12.13 -5.75 15.42
CA GLN A 214 12.68 -5.92 14.08
C GLN A 214 12.39 -4.69 13.21
N VAL A 215 13.12 -4.53 12.12
CA VAL A 215 12.85 -3.54 11.09
C VAL A 215 12.44 -4.25 9.80
N LEU A 216 11.30 -3.85 9.27
CA LEU A 216 10.85 -4.19 7.93
C LEU A 216 11.20 -3.04 6.99
N LEU A 217 11.88 -3.34 5.88
CA LEU A 217 12.26 -2.39 4.83
C LEU A 217 11.89 -2.96 3.48
N GLY A 218 11.31 -2.13 2.62
CA GLY A 218 10.95 -2.55 1.27
C GLY A 218 11.00 -1.42 0.25
N GLY A 219 10.75 -1.79 -1.01
CA GLY A 219 10.69 -0.86 -2.14
C GLY A 219 11.93 -0.89 -3.02
N ALA A 220 12.47 0.29 -3.31
CA ALA A 220 13.64 0.53 -4.16
C ALA A 220 13.49 0.11 -5.64
N ARG A 221 12.25 -0.14 -6.12
CA ARG A 221 12.01 -0.50 -7.53
C ARG A 221 12.40 0.61 -8.53
N HIS A 222 12.58 1.86 -8.08
CA HIS A 222 13.04 2.97 -8.92
C HIS A 222 14.47 2.75 -9.48
N LEU A 223 15.23 1.84 -8.89
CA LEU A 223 16.56 1.47 -9.37
C LEU A 223 16.50 0.64 -10.68
N ASP A 224 15.41 -0.11 -10.89
CA ASP A 224 15.16 -0.83 -12.14
C ASP A 224 13.65 -0.96 -12.39
N LEU A 225 13.04 0.11 -12.89
CA LEU A 225 11.60 0.14 -13.18
C LEU A 225 11.20 -0.90 -14.24
N ALA A 226 12.05 -1.17 -15.19
CA ALA A 226 11.77 -2.12 -16.27
C ALA A 226 11.80 -3.56 -15.75
N GLY A 227 12.84 -3.96 -15.01
CA GLY A 227 12.98 -5.28 -14.42
C GLY A 227 11.98 -5.57 -13.30
N GLU A 228 11.50 -4.52 -12.60
CA GLU A 228 10.45 -4.64 -11.60
C GLU A 228 9.01 -4.53 -12.19
N THR A 229 8.86 -4.36 -13.52
CA THR A 229 7.57 -4.49 -14.22
C THR A 229 7.32 -5.95 -14.57
N THR A 230 6.90 -6.73 -13.59
CA THR A 230 6.75 -8.19 -13.68
C THR A 230 5.77 -8.70 -12.62
N ASP A 231 5.15 -9.85 -12.87
CA ASP A 231 4.34 -10.63 -11.92
C ASP A 231 5.13 -11.81 -11.29
N SER A 232 6.41 -11.96 -11.63
CA SER A 232 7.31 -12.92 -10.99
C SER A 232 7.64 -12.50 -9.56
N PHE A 233 7.66 -13.48 -8.64
CA PHE A 233 8.08 -13.30 -7.24
C PHE A 233 9.59 -13.45 -7.03
N ASP A 234 10.38 -13.51 -8.10
CA ASP A 234 11.82 -13.69 -8.02
C ASP A 234 12.53 -12.56 -7.28
N ALA A 235 13.68 -12.88 -6.73
CA ALA A 235 14.55 -11.89 -6.10
C ALA A 235 15.21 -11.00 -7.15
N HIS A 236 15.37 -9.70 -6.82
CA HIS A 236 16.23 -8.78 -7.57
C HIS A 236 17.51 -8.53 -6.74
N PRO A 237 18.65 -9.11 -7.10
CA PRO A 237 19.86 -9.07 -6.26
C PRO A 237 20.38 -7.65 -5.98
N GLU A 238 20.38 -6.78 -6.99
CA GLU A 238 20.87 -5.39 -6.86
C GLU A 238 19.99 -4.58 -5.92
N ILE A 239 18.66 -4.70 -6.05
CA ILE A 239 17.72 -4.02 -5.15
C ILE A 239 17.90 -4.55 -3.71
N ARG A 240 18.07 -5.86 -3.52
CA ARG A 240 18.31 -6.42 -2.19
C ARG A 240 19.63 -5.95 -1.58
N THR A 241 20.66 -5.82 -2.40
CA THR A 241 21.95 -5.25 -1.97
C THR A 241 21.77 -3.80 -1.51
N PHE A 242 21.06 -2.99 -2.31
CA PHE A 242 20.74 -1.61 -1.93
C PHE A 242 19.94 -1.55 -0.62
N LEU A 243 18.89 -2.35 -0.47
CA LEU A 243 18.07 -2.38 0.75
C LEU A 243 18.91 -2.76 1.98
N HIS A 244 19.83 -3.73 1.85
CA HIS A 244 20.72 -4.10 2.93
C HIS A 244 21.66 -2.95 3.33
N GLN A 245 22.25 -2.27 2.34
CA GLN A 245 23.14 -1.13 2.59
C GLN A 245 22.37 0.05 3.20
N PHE A 246 21.18 0.37 2.67
CA PHE A 246 20.30 1.42 3.21
C PHE A 246 19.90 1.12 4.67
N MET A 247 19.59 -0.15 4.99
CA MET A 247 19.33 -0.60 6.37
C MET A 247 20.48 -0.27 7.28
N LYS A 248 21.72 -0.59 6.87
CA LYS A 248 22.94 -0.41 7.65
C LYS A 248 23.32 1.07 7.83
N GLU A 249 23.21 1.87 6.77
CA GLU A 249 23.74 3.24 6.76
C GLU A 249 22.72 4.28 7.24
N THR A 250 21.43 4.03 6.96
CA THR A 250 20.39 5.02 7.21
C THR A 250 19.50 4.62 8.39
N ILE A 251 19.08 3.37 8.50
CA ILE A 251 18.10 2.98 9.51
C ILE A 251 18.77 2.54 10.81
N LEU A 252 19.85 1.78 10.70
CA LEU A 252 20.52 1.12 11.84
C LEU A 252 22.03 1.43 11.92
N PRO A 253 22.48 2.69 11.75
CA PRO A 253 23.93 3.00 11.78
C PRO A 253 24.55 2.78 13.17
N TYR A 254 23.74 2.65 14.20
CA TYR A 254 24.14 2.45 15.60
C TYR A 254 24.07 0.99 16.06
N ALA A 255 23.55 0.08 15.24
CA ALA A 255 23.27 -1.29 15.65
C ALA A 255 24.12 -2.28 14.84
N ASP A 256 24.79 -3.18 15.54
CA ASP A 256 25.59 -4.25 14.97
C ASP A 256 24.99 -5.63 15.22
N GLY A 257 25.48 -6.63 14.51
CA GLY A 257 25.13 -8.04 14.74
C GLY A 257 23.76 -8.49 14.22
N TRP A 258 22.96 -7.59 13.63
CA TRP A 258 21.73 -7.99 12.98
C TRP A 258 22.01 -8.64 11.60
N THR A 259 21.10 -9.48 11.15
CA THR A 259 21.11 -10.10 9.83
C THR A 259 19.73 -10.01 9.21
N ILE A 260 19.61 -10.37 7.94
CA ILE A 260 18.30 -10.53 7.29
C ILE A 260 17.70 -11.86 7.71
N GLU A 261 16.58 -11.84 8.44
CA GLU A 261 15.85 -13.03 8.84
C GLU A 261 15.04 -13.60 7.67
N ARG A 262 14.35 -12.73 6.94
CA ARG A 262 13.58 -13.10 5.75
C ARG A 262 13.64 -12.02 4.68
N ALA A 263 13.53 -12.46 3.43
CA ALA A 263 13.38 -11.60 2.27
C ALA A 263 12.34 -12.22 1.33
N TRP A 264 11.47 -11.39 0.79
CA TRP A 264 10.44 -11.79 -0.17
C TRP A 264 10.15 -10.65 -1.15
N SER A 265 9.30 -10.91 -2.12
CA SER A 265 8.73 -9.90 -3.00
C SER A 265 7.21 -9.92 -2.96
N GLY A 266 6.59 -8.81 -3.32
CA GLY A 266 5.16 -8.67 -3.48
C GLY A 266 4.83 -7.96 -4.79
N ILE A 267 3.71 -8.32 -5.41
CA ILE A 267 3.28 -7.75 -6.68
C ILE A 267 2.12 -6.79 -6.44
N ILE A 268 2.27 -5.56 -6.91
CA ILE A 268 1.21 -4.54 -6.86
C ILE A 268 0.68 -4.27 -8.27
N GLY A 269 -0.62 -3.96 -8.37
CA GLY A 269 -1.25 -3.53 -9.62
C GLY A 269 -1.11 -2.02 -9.78
N ARG A 270 -0.45 -1.56 -10.85
CA ARG A 270 -0.24 -0.17 -11.20
C ARG A 270 -0.91 0.19 -12.51
N GLY A 271 -0.88 1.45 -12.89
CA GLY A 271 -1.32 1.99 -14.18
C GLY A 271 -0.79 3.41 -14.34
N ASP A 272 -1.26 4.11 -15.36
CA ASP A 272 -0.87 5.50 -15.68
C ASP A 272 -1.31 6.48 -14.59
N THR A 273 -2.34 6.12 -13.84
CA THR A 273 -2.81 6.91 -12.69
C THR A 273 -2.84 6.04 -11.43
N LYS A 274 -2.87 6.67 -10.25
CA LYS A 274 -3.03 5.99 -8.96
C LYS A 274 -4.50 5.68 -8.61
N VAL A 275 -5.45 6.17 -9.40
CA VAL A 275 -6.89 5.94 -9.16
C VAL A 275 -7.22 4.46 -9.36
N PRO A 276 -7.89 3.80 -8.41
CA PRO A 276 -8.31 2.40 -8.58
C PRO A 276 -9.30 2.25 -9.74
N ILE A 277 -9.38 1.06 -10.30
CA ILE A 277 -10.40 0.71 -11.29
C ILE A 277 -11.55 0.01 -10.55
N VAL A 278 -12.74 0.61 -10.60
CA VAL A 278 -13.98 0.00 -10.12
C VAL A 278 -15.01 0.21 -11.22
N LYS A 279 -15.29 -0.85 -11.98
CA LYS A 279 -16.20 -0.76 -13.14
C LYS A 279 -16.86 -2.11 -13.48
N THR A 280 -17.98 -2.04 -14.14
CA THR A 280 -18.55 -3.20 -14.85
C THR A 280 -17.67 -3.57 -16.04
N ILE A 281 -17.43 -4.84 -16.27
CA ILE A 281 -16.66 -5.39 -17.40
C ILE A 281 -17.49 -6.33 -18.27
N GLY A 282 -18.69 -6.65 -17.84
CA GLY A 282 -19.70 -7.43 -18.54
C GLY A 282 -21.06 -7.15 -17.95
N ASN A 283 -22.07 -7.92 -18.35
CA ASN A 283 -23.44 -7.77 -17.81
C ASN A 283 -23.55 -8.27 -16.37
N ARG A 284 -22.68 -9.19 -15.97
CA ARG A 284 -22.66 -9.87 -14.66
C ARG A 284 -21.28 -9.84 -13.99
N SER A 285 -20.37 -9.06 -14.52
CA SER A 285 -18.97 -9.01 -14.08
C SER A 285 -18.55 -7.60 -13.73
N VAL A 286 -17.89 -7.46 -12.59
CA VAL A 286 -17.31 -6.20 -12.08
C VAL A 286 -15.84 -6.42 -11.81
N ALA A 287 -15.00 -5.41 -12.07
CA ALA A 287 -13.60 -5.39 -11.66
C ALA A 287 -13.37 -4.31 -10.59
N ALA A 288 -12.62 -4.67 -9.54
CA ALA A 288 -12.16 -3.77 -8.49
C ALA A 288 -10.66 -4.02 -8.24
N VAL A 289 -9.82 -3.33 -8.99
CA VAL A 289 -8.39 -3.61 -9.13
C VAL A 289 -7.56 -2.34 -9.23
N ARG A 290 -6.25 -2.44 -9.39
CA ARG A 290 -5.30 -1.35 -9.49
C ARG A 290 -5.23 -0.51 -8.22
N LEU A 291 -5.06 -1.18 -7.08
CA LEU A 291 -4.97 -0.51 -5.77
C LEU A 291 -3.59 0.13 -5.51
N GLY A 292 -2.62 -0.06 -6.40
CA GLY A 292 -1.25 0.40 -6.23
C GLY A 292 -0.63 -0.10 -4.91
N GLY A 293 0.07 0.76 -4.20
CA GLY A 293 0.56 0.50 -2.84
C GLY A 293 -0.44 0.88 -1.73
N MET A 294 -1.68 1.28 -2.07
CA MET A 294 -2.64 1.89 -1.15
C MET A 294 -3.74 0.93 -0.66
N GLY A 295 -3.70 -0.34 -1.05
CA GLY A 295 -4.80 -1.30 -0.86
C GLY A 295 -5.30 -1.42 0.58
N VAL A 296 -4.43 -1.32 1.58
CA VAL A 296 -4.83 -1.35 3.00
C VAL A 296 -5.71 -0.14 3.35
N ALA A 297 -5.35 1.04 2.87
CA ALA A 297 -6.10 2.26 3.16
C ALA A 297 -7.42 2.34 2.36
N ILE A 298 -7.40 2.08 1.04
CA ILE A 298 -8.55 2.28 0.16
C ILE A 298 -9.46 1.04 -0.01
N GLY A 299 -8.98 -0.15 0.35
CA GLY A 299 -9.67 -1.41 0.05
C GLY A 299 -11.09 -1.50 0.59
N SER A 300 -11.37 -0.90 1.74
CA SER A 300 -12.71 -0.87 2.33
C SER A 300 -13.70 0.02 1.55
N VAL A 301 -13.22 1.08 0.92
CA VAL A 301 -14.03 1.96 0.05
C VAL A 301 -14.24 1.31 -1.31
N VAL A 302 -13.16 0.84 -1.93
CA VAL A 302 -13.17 0.15 -3.22
C VAL A 302 -14.06 -1.09 -3.17
N GLY A 303 -13.96 -1.89 -2.11
CA GLY A 303 -14.81 -3.07 -1.92
C GLY A 303 -16.30 -2.74 -1.78
N ALA A 304 -16.65 -1.63 -1.10
CA ALA A 304 -18.03 -1.18 -1.02
C ALA A 304 -18.58 -0.73 -2.39
N GLN A 305 -17.82 0.11 -3.11
CA GLN A 305 -18.19 0.55 -4.46
C GLN A 305 -18.38 -0.64 -5.42
N ALA A 306 -17.51 -1.64 -5.33
CA ALA A 306 -17.60 -2.84 -6.14
C ALA A 306 -18.82 -3.70 -5.79
N ALA A 307 -19.16 -3.79 -4.51
CA ALA A 307 -20.36 -4.52 -4.07
C ALA A 307 -21.65 -3.83 -4.54
N ASP A 308 -21.70 -2.48 -4.49
CA ASP A 308 -22.84 -1.72 -5.00
C ASP A 308 -23.02 -1.95 -6.51
N LEU A 309 -21.95 -1.85 -7.32
CA LEU A 309 -22.00 -2.15 -8.75
C LEU A 309 -22.41 -3.60 -9.04
N LEU A 310 -21.94 -4.54 -8.23
CA LEU A 310 -22.28 -5.95 -8.42
C LEU A 310 -23.74 -6.23 -8.10
N ALA A 311 -24.32 -5.53 -7.12
CA ALA A 311 -25.74 -5.61 -6.79
C ALA A 311 -26.65 -5.12 -7.93
N ASP A 312 -26.20 -4.13 -8.70
CA ASP A 312 -26.91 -3.60 -9.87
C ASP A 312 -26.89 -4.56 -11.08
N CYS A 313 -26.02 -5.60 -11.04
CA CYS A 313 -25.90 -6.62 -12.09
C CYS A 313 -26.89 -7.81 -11.92
N TRP A 314 -27.84 -7.74 -11.00
CA TRP A 314 -28.82 -8.83 -10.71
C TRP A 314 -30.17 -8.63 -11.40
#